data_b058f2b22a3ed1df3c6fcae689577168
#
_entry.id   b058f2b22a3ed1df3c6fcae689577168
#
_cell.length_a   1.000
_cell.length_b   1.000
_cell.length_c   1.000
_cell.angle_alpha   90.00
_cell.angle_beta   90.00
_cell.angle_gamma   90.00
#
_symmetry.space_group_name_H-M   'P 1'
#
loop_
_entity.id
_entity.type
_entity.pdbx_description
1 polymer ?
#
loop_
_entity_poly.entity_id
_entity_poly.type
_entity_poly.pdbx_seq_one_letter_code
_entity_poly.pdbx_strand_id
1 'polypeptide(L)'
;SEEKKRDLYTRYSSAGYKVKVYDYPVMQTAGQKRHLREFDVEDLLFRKPIHISDEKTSAYYRDKVILITGGGGSIGSELCRQLAKMSPKQIIILDIYENGAYDVQQELLTAYHGKLDLQIEICSITQKPALMRVFERYHPQIVIHAAAHKHVPLMEKDCIEAVHNNVFGTKNLVDLSEQYRVERFMMVSTDKAVNPTSVMGASKRMCEMIVLSASTW
;
A
#
# COMPACT_ATOMS: atom_id res chain seq x y z
N SER A 1 29.97 -4.42 7.30
CA SER A 1 28.60 -4.50 7.84
C SER A 1 27.83 -3.26 7.43
N GLU A 2 26.54 -3.36 7.32
CA GLU A 2 25.62 -2.27 6.93
C GLU A 2 25.70 -1.09 7.92
N GLU A 3 25.81 -1.41 9.19
CA GLU A 3 25.97 -0.46 10.28
C GLU A 3 27.20 0.47 10.08
N LYS A 4 28.33 -0.12 9.64
CA LYS A 4 29.54 0.64 9.35
C LYS A 4 29.39 1.58 8.13
N LYS A 5 28.59 1.19 7.14
CA LYS A 5 28.28 2.06 5.98
C LYS A 5 27.42 3.26 6.41
N ARG A 6 26.43 3.02 7.25
CA ARG A 6 25.56 4.07 7.82
C ARG A 6 26.36 5.07 8.66
N ASP A 7 27.23 4.58 9.51
CA ASP A 7 28.11 5.42 10.35
C ASP A 7 29.03 6.29 9.49
N LEU A 8 29.68 5.72 8.48
CA LEU A 8 30.52 6.45 7.53
C LEU A 8 29.73 7.52 6.77
N TYR A 9 28.52 7.17 6.27
CA TYR A 9 27.67 8.13 5.56
C TYR A 9 27.30 9.31 6.45
N THR A 10 26.80 9.04 7.66
CA THR A 10 26.41 10.07 8.62
C THR A 10 27.59 10.97 8.98
N ARG A 11 28.76 10.39 9.23
CA ARG A 11 29.98 11.12 9.60
C ARG A 11 30.46 12.08 8.50
N TYR A 12 30.53 11.60 7.27
CA TYR A 12 31.04 12.44 6.16
C TYR A 12 29.99 13.42 5.65
N SER A 13 28.72 13.06 5.62
CA SER A 13 27.62 13.94 5.27
C SER A 13 27.49 15.10 6.27
N SER A 14 27.59 14.82 7.57
CA SER A 14 27.56 15.85 8.62
C SER A 14 28.77 16.78 8.59
N ALA A 15 29.90 16.32 8.03
CA ALA A 15 31.08 17.12 7.81
C ALA A 15 31.06 17.95 6.49
N GLY A 16 29.90 17.93 5.78
CA GLY A 16 29.71 18.71 4.54
C GLY A 16 30.29 18.06 3.28
N TYR A 17 30.72 16.81 3.34
CA TYR A 17 31.22 16.11 2.16
C TYR A 17 30.08 15.48 1.34
N LYS A 18 30.19 15.56 0.01
CA LYS A 18 29.27 14.86 -0.91
C LYS A 18 29.66 13.38 -1.01
N VAL A 19 28.88 12.50 -0.39
CA VAL A 19 29.14 11.07 -0.37
C VAL A 19 28.57 10.42 -1.64
N LYS A 20 29.36 9.56 -2.29
CA LYS A 20 28.94 8.77 -3.47
C LYS A 20 29.10 7.30 -3.19
N VAL A 21 28.20 6.50 -3.79
CA VAL A 21 28.27 5.04 -3.73
C VAL A 21 29.07 4.51 -4.92
N TYR A 22 29.98 3.60 -4.63
CA TYR A 22 30.67 2.84 -5.65
C TYR A 22 30.05 1.46 -5.76
N ASP A 23 29.28 1.23 -6.83
CA ASP A 23 28.68 -0.07 -7.10
C ASP A 23 29.75 -1.03 -7.66
N TYR A 24 30.09 -2.00 -6.83
CA TYR A 24 30.97 -3.10 -7.23
C TYR A 24 30.10 -4.29 -7.66
N PRO A 25 30.04 -4.68 -8.94
CA PRO A 25 29.29 -5.85 -9.37
C PRO A 25 29.94 -7.10 -8.80
N VAL A 26 29.16 -7.87 -8.02
CA VAL A 26 29.62 -9.12 -7.38
C VAL A 26 29.85 -10.25 -8.40
N MET A 27 29.28 -10.12 -9.61
CA MET A 27 29.57 -10.97 -10.77
C MET A 27 29.87 -10.10 -11.97
N GLN A 28 31.08 -10.26 -12.54
CA GLN A 28 31.48 -9.59 -13.78
C GLN A 28 30.77 -10.24 -14.97
N THR A 29 29.68 -9.63 -15.43
CA THR A 29 29.25 -9.83 -16.82
C THR A 29 30.07 -8.86 -17.67
N ALA A 30 30.76 -9.39 -18.67
CA ALA A 30 31.64 -8.63 -19.55
C ALA A 30 30.86 -7.47 -20.20
N GLY A 31 31.25 -6.22 -19.92
CA GLY A 31 30.68 -5.01 -20.52
C GLY A 31 30.08 -3.98 -19.57
N GLN A 32 29.91 -4.24 -18.28
CA GLN A 32 29.40 -3.22 -17.34
C GLN A 32 30.52 -2.27 -16.89
N LYS A 33 30.37 -0.98 -17.25
CA LYS A 33 31.26 0.08 -16.78
C LYS A 33 31.00 0.39 -15.30
N ARG A 34 32.09 0.54 -14.54
CA ARG A 34 32.06 0.96 -13.14
C ARG A 34 31.57 2.41 -13.05
N HIS A 35 30.51 2.67 -12.30
CA HIS A 35 29.96 4.01 -12.13
C HIS A 35 29.96 4.45 -10.66
N LEU A 36 30.43 5.66 -10.42
CA LEU A 36 30.18 6.40 -9.19
C LEU A 36 28.82 7.07 -9.34
N ARG A 37 27.83 6.63 -8.57
CA ARG A 37 26.51 7.28 -8.53
C ARG A 37 26.32 8.09 -7.27
N GLU A 38 25.41 9.03 -7.31
CA GLU A 38 24.99 9.76 -6.11
C GLU A 38 24.31 8.79 -5.14
N PHE A 39 24.35 9.17 -3.87
CA PHE A 39 23.73 8.39 -2.81
C PHE A 39 22.21 8.60 -2.87
N ASP A 40 21.46 7.53 -3.05
CA ASP A 40 20.00 7.56 -3.07
C ASP A 40 19.43 7.31 -1.66
N VAL A 41 18.20 7.79 -1.41
CA VAL A 41 17.49 7.54 -0.15
C VAL A 41 17.34 6.03 0.13
N GLU A 42 17.22 5.22 -0.90
CA GLU A 42 17.15 3.76 -0.80
C GLU A 42 18.44 3.14 -0.24
N ASP A 43 19.60 3.75 -0.50
CA ASP A 43 20.88 3.31 0.05
C ASP A 43 20.96 3.48 1.58
N LEU A 44 20.15 4.41 2.15
CA LEU A 44 20.03 4.60 3.61
C LEU A 44 19.33 3.45 4.30
N LEU A 45 18.52 2.70 3.57
CA LEU A 45 17.83 1.52 4.11
C LEU A 45 18.73 0.30 4.22
N PHE A 46 19.93 0.34 3.58
CA PHE A 46 20.95 -0.71 3.59
C PHE A 46 20.41 -2.11 3.24
N ARG A 47 19.33 -2.18 2.49
CA ARG A 47 18.74 -3.43 1.99
C ARG A 47 18.45 -3.30 0.50
N LYS A 48 18.56 -4.43 -0.21
CA LYS A 48 18.18 -4.45 -1.63
C LYS A 48 16.66 -4.25 -1.75
N PRO A 49 16.20 -3.38 -2.66
CA PRO A 49 14.78 -3.29 -2.98
C PRO A 49 14.24 -4.66 -3.37
N ILE A 50 13.07 -5.00 -2.84
CA ILE A 50 12.35 -6.21 -3.27
C ILE A 50 11.51 -5.81 -4.47
N HIS A 51 11.86 -6.33 -5.64
CA HIS A 51 11.03 -6.16 -6.84
C HIS A 51 10.01 -7.29 -6.89
N ILE A 52 8.72 -6.94 -6.65
CA ILE A 52 7.61 -7.92 -6.64
C ILE A 52 7.04 -8.14 -8.06
N SER A 53 7.53 -7.43 -9.07
CA SER A 53 7.07 -7.53 -10.44
C SER A 53 7.69 -8.73 -11.15
N ASP A 54 7.31 -9.95 -10.75
CA ASP A 54 7.51 -11.14 -11.55
C ASP A 54 6.32 -11.34 -12.53
N GLU A 55 6.55 -12.16 -13.56
CA GLU A 55 5.54 -12.42 -14.58
C GLU A 55 4.27 -13.09 -14.01
N LYS A 56 4.43 -13.90 -12.97
CA LYS A 56 3.33 -14.60 -12.27
C LYS A 56 2.44 -13.61 -11.53
N THR A 57 3.03 -12.67 -10.81
CA THR A 57 2.32 -11.62 -10.10
C THR A 57 1.57 -10.71 -11.07
N SER A 58 2.22 -10.31 -12.16
CA SER A 58 1.59 -9.46 -13.19
C SER A 58 0.43 -10.21 -13.89
N ALA A 59 0.58 -11.50 -14.17
CA ALA A 59 -0.47 -12.31 -14.77
C ALA A 59 -1.69 -12.45 -13.84
N TYR A 60 -1.49 -12.48 -12.52
CA TYR A 60 -2.56 -12.60 -11.55
C TYR A 60 -3.49 -11.37 -11.53
N TYR A 61 -2.93 -10.16 -11.67
CA TYR A 61 -3.69 -8.91 -11.63
C TYR A 61 -4.21 -8.45 -13.00
N ARG A 62 -3.70 -9.05 -14.08
CA ARG A 62 -4.15 -8.73 -15.44
C ARG A 62 -5.65 -8.97 -15.61
N ASP A 63 -6.31 -8.04 -16.27
CA ASP A 63 -7.75 -8.07 -16.58
C ASP A 63 -8.68 -8.14 -15.34
N LYS A 64 -8.16 -7.87 -14.13
CA LYS A 64 -8.93 -7.85 -12.90
C LYS A 64 -9.50 -6.47 -12.58
N VAL A 65 -10.67 -6.45 -11.96
CA VAL A 65 -11.26 -5.28 -11.31
C VAL A 65 -10.77 -5.22 -9.88
N ILE A 66 -10.04 -4.17 -9.52
CA ILE A 66 -9.33 -4.05 -8.25
C ILE A 66 -9.85 -2.83 -7.48
N LEU A 67 -10.37 -3.06 -6.28
CA LEU A 67 -10.75 -2.00 -5.34
C LEU A 67 -9.63 -1.76 -4.33
N ILE A 68 -9.17 -0.51 -4.23
CA ILE A 68 -8.12 -0.11 -3.29
C ILE A 68 -8.71 0.91 -2.32
N THR A 69 -8.86 0.54 -1.05
CA THR A 69 -9.32 1.47 -0.01
C THR A 69 -8.13 2.19 0.63
N GLY A 70 -8.29 3.47 0.93
CA GLY A 70 -7.17 4.30 1.36
C GLY A 70 -6.20 4.61 0.22
N GLY A 71 -6.70 4.61 -1.03
CA GLY A 71 -5.90 4.74 -2.24
C GLY A 71 -5.27 6.12 -2.44
N GLY A 72 -5.79 7.17 -1.78
CA GLY A 72 -5.18 8.50 -1.74
C GLY A 72 -4.06 8.65 -0.70
N GLY A 73 -3.89 7.65 0.19
CA GLY A 73 -2.81 7.62 1.19
C GLY A 73 -1.46 7.19 0.61
N SER A 74 -0.39 7.32 1.40
CA SER A 74 0.99 7.01 0.95
C SER A 74 1.17 5.56 0.46
N ILE A 75 0.64 4.57 1.18
CA ILE A 75 0.73 3.16 0.78
C ILE A 75 -0.24 2.85 -0.35
N GLY A 76 -1.50 3.31 -0.23
CA GLY A 76 -2.54 3.05 -1.22
C GLY A 76 -2.20 3.64 -2.59
N SER A 77 -1.64 4.86 -2.65
CA SER A 77 -1.21 5.48 -3.90
C SER A 77 -0.09 4.70 -4.58
N GLU A 78 0.87 4.20 -3.82
CA GLU A 78 1.94 3.37 -4.38
C GLU A 78 1.41 2.01 -4.87
N LEU A 79 0.45 1.41 -4.16
CA LEU A 79 -0.24 0.21 -4.65
C LEU A 79 -0.96 0.48 -5.97
N CYS A 80 -1.63 1.63 -6.12
CA CYS A 80 -2.25 2.04 -7.38
C CYS A 80 -1.21 2.12 -8.52
N ARG A 81 -0.04 2.73 -8.27
CA ARG A 81 1.05 2.83 -9.26
C ARG A 81 1.59 1.48 -9.68
N GLN A 82 1.81 0.59 -8.72
CA GLN A 82 2.35 -0.75 -9.00
C GLN A 82 1.34 -1.60 -9.77
N LEU A 83 0.07 -1.59 -9.36
CA LEU A 83 -0.98 -2.35 -10.02
C LEU A 83 -1.30 -1.84 -11.42
N ALA A 84 -1.23 -0.53 -11.66
CA ALA A 84 -1.40 0.04 -13.00
C ALA A 84 -0.41 -0.54 -14.03
N LYS A 85 0.81 -0.91 -13.60
CA LYS A 85 1.81 -1.57 -14.46
C LYS A 85 1.44 -3.00 -14.87
N MET A 86 0.50 -3.63 -14.14
CA MET A 86 0.12 -5.03 -14.33
C MET A 86 -1.09 -5.22 -15.26
N SER A 87 -1.49 -4.15 -15.96
CA SER A 87 -2.62 -4.14 -16.92
C SER A 87 -3.93 -4.67 -16.33
N PRO A 88 -4.41 -4.12 -15.21
CA PRO A 88 -5.72 -4.48 -14.67
C PRO A 88 -6.83 -4.04 -15.63
N LYS A 89 -7.99 -4.69 -15.54
CA LYS A 89 -9.19 -4.24 -16.27
C LYS A 89 -9.65 -2.87 -15.78
N GLN A 90 -9.68 -2.68 -14.45
CA GLN A 90 -10.11 -1.44 -13.82
C GLN A 90 -9.50 -1.32 -12.43
N ILE A 91 -9.14 -0.11 -12.02
CA ILE A 91 -8.76 0.24 -10.65
C ILE A 91 -9.80 1.20 -10.08
N ILE A 92 -10.31 0.89 -8.89
CA ILE A 92 -11.20 1.78 -8.14
C ILE A 92 -10.44 2.24 -6.90
N ILE A 93 -10.21 3.55 -6.79
CA ILE A 93 -9.67 4.21 -5.62
C ILE A 93 -10.84 4.58 -4.71
N LEU A 94 -10.90 4.03 -3.50
CA LEU A 94 -11.86 4.43 -2.49
C LEU A 94 -11.14 5.11 -1.34
N ASP A 95 -11.50 6.36 -1.07
CA ASP A 95 -10.92 7.15 0.01
C ASP A 95 -11.94 8.15 0.55
N ILE A 96 -11.70 8.64 1.77
CA ILE A 96 -12.42 9.78 2.34
C ILE A 96 -11.73 11.12 1.99
N TYR A 97 -10.44 11.06 1.64
CA TYR A 97 -9.62 12.22 1.33
C TYR A 97 -9.59 12.49 -0.17
N GLU A 98 -10.46 13.39 -0.61
CA GLU A 98 -10.68 13.75 -2.01
C GLU A 98 -9.38 14.15 -2.73
N ASN A 99 -8.61 15.08 -2.13
CA ASN A 99 -7.42 15.61 -2.81
C ASN A 99 -6.39 14.53 -3.11
N GLY A 100 -6.09 13.67 -2.13
CA GLY A 100 -5.13 12.58 -2.34
C GLY A 100 -5.59 11.58 -3.40
N ALA A 101 -6.87 11.23 -3.43
CA ALA A 101 -7.43 10.36 -4.46
C ALA A 101 -7.37 11.00 -5.85
N TYR A 102 -7.70 12.29 -5.96
CA TYR A 102 -7.65 13.05 -7.21
C TYR A 102 -6.22 13.17 -7.74
N ASP A 103 -5.25 13.50 -6.90
CA ASP A 103 -3.84 13.64 -7.30
C ASP A 103 -3.31 12.33 -7.91
N VAL A 104 -3.60 11.19 -7.27
CA VAL A 104 -3.21 9.87 -7.79
C VAL A 104 -3.90 9.57 -9.12
N GLN A 105 -5.18 9.92 -9.26
CA GLN A 105 -5.90 9.73 -10.51
C GLN A 105 -5.27 10.55 -11.64
N GLN A 106 -5.01 11.85 -11.43
CA GLN A 106 -4.42 12.72 -12.46
C GLN A 106 -3.04 12.24 -12.88
N GLU A 107 -2.21 11.83 -11.91
CA GLU A 107 -0.89 11.25 -12.17
C GLU A 107 -1.00 10.01 -13.09
N LEU A 108 -1.84 9.06 -12.72
CA LEU A 108 -1.97 7.79 -13.45
C LEU A 108 -2.63 7.96 -14.81
N LEU A 109 -3.69 8.77 -14.92
CA LEU A 109 -4.33 9.03 -16.21
C LEU A 109 -3.36 9.72 -17.19
N THR A 110 -2.52 10.63 -16.69
CA THR A 110 -1.48 11.27 -17.49
C THR A 110 -0.41 10.27 -17.92
N ALA A 111 0.11 9.45 -16.98
CA ALA A 111 1.16 8.47 -17.26
C ALA A 111 0.71 7.39 -18.27
N TYR A 112 -0.55 7.01 -18.23
CA TYR A 112 -1.11 5.98 -19.12
C TYR A 112 -1.91 6.56 -20.30
N HIS A 113 -1.82 7.88 -20.55
CA HIS A 113 -2.50 8.57 -21.66
C HIS A 113 -4.01 8.25 -21.74
N GLY A 114 -4.67 8.17 -20.60
CA GLY A 114 -6.11 7.88 -20.49
C GLY A 114 -6.52 6.44 -20.84
N LYS A 115 -5.56 5.52 -21.03
CA LYS A 115 -5.86 4.11 -21.37
C LYS A 115 -6.17 3.24 -20.16
N LEU A 116 -5.85 3.72 -18.94
CA LEU A 116 -6.17 3.04 -17.69
C LEU A 116 -7.60 3.38 -17.28
N ASP A 117 -8.46 2.37 -17.11
CA ASP A 117 -9.77 2.59 -16.50
C ASP A 117 -9.59 2.74 -14.97
N LEU A 118 -9.62 3.99 -14.52
CA LEU A 118 -9.37 4.39 -13.15
C LEU A 118 -10.52 5.24 -12.63
N GLN A 119 -11.21 4.75 -11.60
CA GLN A 119 -12.35 5.40 -10.98
C GLN A 119 -12.03 5.82 -9.55
N ILE A 120 -12.68 6.90 -9.08
CA ILE A 120 -12.62 7.34 -7.68
C ILE A 120 -14.01 7.24 -7.07
N GLU A 121 -14.07 6.70 -5.86
CA GLU A 121 -15.24 6.71 -4.99
C GLU A 121 -14.87 7.38 -3.67
N ILE A 122 -15.46 8.55 -3.40
CA ILE A 122 -15.27 9.26 -2.12
C ILE A 122 -16.26 8.68 -1.12
N CYS A 123 -15.76 7.80 -0.28
CA CYS A 123 -16.58 7.04 0.65
C CYS A 123 -15.78 6.58 1.87
N SER A 124 -16.43 6.64 3.05
CA SER A 124 -15.88 6.03 4.26
C SER A 124 -16.16 4.54 4.30
N ILE A 125 -15.17 3.75 4.71
CA ILE A 125 -15.31 2.30 4.94
C ILE A 125 -16.28 1.98 6.08
N THR A 126 -16.63 2.94 6.91
CA THR A 126 -17.62 2.79 7.98
C THR A 126 -19.07 2.87 7.47
N GLN A 127 -19.28 3.41 6.27
CA GLN A 127 -20.60 3.60 5.66
C GLN A 127 -21.01 2.39 4.80
N LYS A 128 -21.43 1.30 5.45
CA LYS A 128 -21.79 0.04 4.77
C LYS A 128 -22.75 0.20 3.58
N PRO A 129 -23.83 1.03 3.63
CA PRO A 129 -24.72 1.22 2.47
C PRO A 129 -24.02 1.90 1.27
N ALA A 130 -23.07 2.80 1.52
CA ALA A 130 -22.31 3.43 0.45
C ALA A 130 -21.29 2.45 -0.16
N LEU A 131 -20.60 1.68 0.68
CA LEU A 131 -19.72 0.60 0.22
C LEU A 131 -20.48 -0.43 -0.62
N MET A 132 -21.68 -0.82 -0.19
CA MET A 132 -22.50 -1.78 -0.93
C MET A 132 -22.76 -1.30 -2.37
N ARG A 133 -23.11 -0.03 -2.57
CA ARG A 133 -23.27 0.55 -3.92
C ARG A 133 -21.98 0.48 -4.76
N VAL A 134 -20.81 0.62 -4.13
CA VAL A 134 -19.51 0.47 -4.81
C VAL A 134 -19.32 -0.97 -5.28
N PHE A 135 -19.57 -1.94 -4.40
CA PHE A 135 -19.47 -3.37 -4.74
C PHE A 135 -20.50 -3.78 -5.82
N GLU A 136 -21.73 -3.27 -5.76
CA GLU A 136 -22.78 -3.50 -6.77
C GLU A 136 -22.41 -2.91 -8.13
N ARG A 137 -21.78 -1.74 -8.17
CA ARG A 137 -21.41 -1.06 -9.40
C ARG A 137 -20.24 -1.71 -10.10
N TYR A 138 -19.21 -2.05 -9.34
CA TYR A 138 -17.91 -2.43 -9.92
C TYR A 138 -17.60 -3.91 -9.86
N HIS A 139 -18.27 -4.68 -9.02
CA HIS A 139 -18.03 -6.11 -8.79
C HIS A 139 -16.53 -6.43 -8.67
N PRO A 140 -15.82 -5.85 -7.69
CA PRO A 140 -14.38 -6.04 -7.56
C PRO A 140 -14.03 -7.50 -7.35
N GLN A 141 -13.04 -7.99 -8.10
CA GLN A 141 -12.51 -9.33 -7.95
C GLN A 141 -11.40 -9.37 -6.89
N ILE A 142 -10.72 -8.25 -6.69
CA ILE A 142 -9.64 -8.11 -5.72
C ILE A 142 -9.91 -6.86 -4.89
N VAL A 143 -9.82 -7.00 -3.57
CA VAL A 143 -9.88 -5.88 -2.63
C VAL A 143 -8.54 -5.76 -1.91
N ILE A 144 -7.93 -4.56 -1.98
CA ILE A 144 -6.72 -4.22 -1.25
C ILE A 144 -7.06 -3.13 -0.25
N HIS A 145 -7.03 -3.50 1.02
CA HIS A 145 -7.45 -2.62 2.11
C HIS A 145 -6.25 -1.96 2.77
N ALA A 146 -6.02 -0.67 2.44
CA ALA A 146 -4.98 0.17 3.04
C ALA A 146 -5.54 1.36 3.86
N ALA A 147 -6.86 1.50 3.94
CA ALA A 147 -7.49 2.53 4.77
C ALA A 147 -7.40 2.17 6.26
N ALA A 148 -6.85 3.08 7.07
CA ALA A 148 -6.84 2.94 8.52
C ALA A 148 -6.42 4.26 9.19
N HIS A 149 -6.91 4.49 10.40
CA HIS A 149 -6.33 5.47 11.31
C HIS A 149 -5.06 4.87 11.94
N LYS A 150 -3.90 5.52 11.73
CA LYS A 150 -2.58 4.95 12.04
C LYS A 150 -1.77 5.70 13.10
N HIS A 151 -2.17 6.93 13.45
CA HIS A 151 -1.42 7.77 14.38
C HIS A 151 -1.71 7.36 15.83
N VAL A 152 -0.74 6.67 16.46
CA VAL A 152 -0.87 6.15 17.83
C VAL A 152 -1.32 7.23 18.81
N PRO A 153 -0.69 8.42 18.93
CA PRO A 153 -1.10 9.42 19.93
C PRO A 153 -2.53 9.94 19.74
N LEU A 154 -3.04 9.96 18.51
CA LEU A 154 -4.41 10.38 18.24
C LEU A 154 -5.41 9.27 18.63
N MET A 155 -5.09 8.02 18.33
CA MET A 155 -5.96 6.89 18.63
C MET A 155 -6.01 6.56 20.13
N GLU A 156 -4.98 6.90 20.90
CA GLU A 156 -5.03 6.84 22.37
C GLU A 156 -6.02 7.87 22.97
N LYS A 157 -6.19 9.01 22.28
CA LYS A 157 -7.16 10.04 22.71
C LYS A 157 -8.57 9.74 22.25
N ASP A 158 -8.72 9.11 21.10
CA ASP A 158 -9.99 8.78 20.48
C ASP A 158 -10.07 7.28 20.13
N CYS A 159 -10.20 6.49 21.19
CA CYS A 159 -10.29 5.03 21.09
C CYS A 159 -11.53 4.56 20.31
N ILE A 160 -12.64 5.30 20.44
CA ILE A 160 -13.92 4.95 19.77
C ILE A 160 -13.74 5.06 18.26
N GLU A 161 -13.10 6.13 17.78
CA GLU A 161 -12.86 6.32 16.36
C GLU A 161 -11.87 5.28 15.80
N ALA A 162 -10.85 4.90 16.60
CA ALA A 162 -9.94 3.83 16.21
C ALA A 162 -10.69 2.50 15.97
N VAL A 163 -11.60 2.13 16.88
CA VAL A 163 -12.42 0.92 16.74
C VAL A 163 -13.42 1.07 15.60
N HIS A 164 -14.12 2.20 15.53
CA HIS A 164 -15.14 2.43 14.52
C HIS A 164 -14.55 2.38 13.10
N ASN A 165 -13.49 3.13 12.85
CA ASN A 165 -12.87 3.15 11.52
C ASN A 165 -12.11 1.86 11.22
N ASN A 166 -11.19 1.45 12.09
CA ASN A 166 -10.32 0.32 11.75
C ASN A 166 -11.07 -1.00 11.83
N VAL A 167 -11.76 -1.28 12.95
CA VAL A 167 -12.37 -2.60 13.17
C VAL A 167 -13.67 -2.76 12.40
N PHE A 168 -14.64 -1.86 12.61
CA PHE A 168 -15.94 -1.96 11.91
C PHE A 168 -15.81 -1.65 10.42
N GLY A 169 -14.92 -0.71 10.03
CA GLY A 169 -14.64 -0.46 8.62
C GLY A 169 -14.06 -1.70 7.92
N THR A 170 -13.08 -2.37 8.54
CA THR A 170 -12.54 -3.65 8.03
C THR A 170 -13.64 -4.73 7.96
N LYS A 171 -14.45 -4.85 9.02
CA LYS A 171 -15.57 -5.82 9.05
C LYS A 171 -16.54 -5.60 7.89
N ASN A 172 -16.94 -4.35 7.62
CA ASN A 172 -17.82 -4.03 6.50
C ASN A 172 -17.24 -4.48 5.16
N LEU A 173 -15.94 -4.24 4.94
CA LEU A 173 -15.26 -4.64 3.70
C LEU A 173 -15.16 -6.15 3.57
N VAL A 174 -14.88 -6.87 4.65
CA VAL A 174 -14.79 -8.32 4.66
C VAL A 174 -16.18 -8.93 4.39
N ASP A 175 -17.24 -8.48 5.07
CA ASP A 175 -18.60 -8.96 4.86
C ASP A 175 -19.07 -8.76 3.41
N LEU A 176 -18.80 -7.57 2.84
CA LEU A 176 -19.14 -7.29 1.45
C LEU A 176 -18.29 -8.11 0.48
N SER A 177 -17.02 -8.32 0.79
CA SER A 177 -16.15 -9.16 -0.03
C SER A 177 -16.66 -10.60 -0.09
N GLU A 178 -17.14 -11.14 1.01
CA GLU A 178 -17.78 -12.44 1.07
C GLU A 178 -19.12 -12.45 0.29
N GLN A 179 -19.98 -11.48 0.56
CA GLN A 179 -21.30 -11.36 -0.10
C GLN A 179 -21.19 -11.27 -1.63
N TYR A 180 -20.20 -10.49 -2.14
CA TYR A 180 -19.98 -10.28 -3.57
C TYR A 180 -18.93 -11.24 -4.17
N ARG A 181 -18.51 -12.28 -3.42
CA ARG A 181 -17.58 -13.33 -3.86
C ARG A 181 -16.28 -12.79 -4.43
N VAL A 182 -15.67 -11.85 -3.72
CA VAL A 182 -14.33 -11.33 -4.05
C VAL A 182 -13.33 -12.49 -4.04
N GLU A 183 -12.56 -12.63 -5.11
CA GLU A 183 -11.58 -13.72 -5.26
C GLU A 183 -10.43 -13.62 -4.25
N ARG A 184 -10.03 -12.38 -3.91
CA ARG A 184 -8.95 -12.13 -2.96
C ARG A 184 -9.14 -10.83 -2.19
N PHE A 185 -9.02 -10.94 -0.89
CA PHE A 185 -8.95 -9.81 0.05
C PHE A 185 -7.55 -9.74 0.65
N MET A 186 -6.91 -8.59 0.55
CA MET A 186 -5.61 -8.32 1.16
C MET A 186 -5.70 -7.07 2.03
N MET A 187 -5.23 -7.16 3.27
CA MET A 187 -5.18 -6.02 4.18
C MET A 187 -3.74 -5.66 4.51
N VAL A 188 -3.43 -4.37 4.41
CA VAL A 188 -2.16 -3.82 4.92
C VAL A 188 -2.22 -3.80 6.45
N SER A 189 -1.27 -4.43 7.10
CA SER A 189 -1.12 -4.44 8.57
C SER A 189 0.14 -3.71 9.02
N THR A 190 0.52 -3.87 10.28
CA THR A 190 1.62 -3.17 10.93
C THR A 190 2.30 -4.07 11.95
N ASP A 191 3.59 -3.83 12.20
CA ASP A 191 4.35 -4.43 13.30
C ASP A 191 3.71 -4.20 14.69
N LYS A 192 2.99 -3.08 14.85
CA LYS A 192 2.31 -2.71 16.10
C LYS A 192 1.07 -3.57 16.41
N ALA A 193 0.64 -4.42 15.48
CA ALA A 193 -0.40 -5.43 15.69
C ALA A 193 0.15 -6.70 16.38
N VAL A 194 1.50 -6.87 16.40
CA VAL A 194 2.17 -7.98 17.09
C VAL A 194 2.37 -7.59 18.56
N ASN A 195 1.71 -8.32 19.48
CA ASN A 195 1.70 -8.01 20.92
C ASN A 195 1.37 -6.52 21.18
N PRO A 196 0.17 -6.05 20.82
CA PRO A 196 -0.14 -4.64 20.77
C PRO A 196 -0.10 -3.99 22.16
N THR A 197 0.58 -2.87 22.27
CA THR A 197 0.67 -2.04 23.49
C THR A 197 -0.04 -0.70 23.33
N SER A 198 -0.76 -0.51 22.23
CA SER A 198 -1.51 0.72 21.91
C SER A 198 -2.89 0.40 21.36
N VAL A 199 -3.84 1.34 21.51
CA VAL A 199 -5.19 1.23 20.93
C VAL A 199 -5.14 1.02 19.43
N MET A 200 -4.28 1.77 18.72
CA MET A 200 -4.10 1.60 17.28
C MET A 200 -3.59 0.20 16.95
N GLY A 201 -2.58 -0.30 17.64
CA GLY A 201 -2.05 -1.65 17.45
C GLY A 201 -3.11 -2.72 17.76
N ALA A 202 -3.85 -2.58 18.85
CA ALA A 202 -4.94 -3.49 19.23
C ALA A 202 -6.07 -3.50 18.18
N SER A 203 -6.47 -2.32 17.67
CA SER A 203 -7.48 -2.22 16.61
C SER A 203 -7.02 -2.93 15.32
N LYS A 204 -5.76 -2.79 14.92
CA LYS A 204 -5.20 -3.49 13.76
C LYS A 204 -5.10 -5.00 13.99
N ARG A 205 -4.77 -5.44 15.20
CA ARG A 205 -4.80 -6.87 15.56
C ARG A 205 -6.21 -7.46 15.43
N MET A 206 -7.23 -6.74 15.88
CA MET A 206 -8.62 -7.15 15.67
C MET A 206 -8.97 -7.25 14.18
N CYS A 207 -8.50 -6.31 13.35
CA CYS A 207 -8.68 -6.38 11.89
C CYS A 207 -8.05 -7.65 11.31
N GLU A 208 -6.83 -8.02 11.73
CA GLU A 208 -6.19 -9.27 11.31
C GLU A 208 -7.05 -10.49 11.67
N MET A 209 -7.58 -10.53 12.88
CA MET A 209 -8.46 -11.63 13.33
C MET A 209 -9.74 -11.72 12.49
N ILE A 210 -10.36 -10.58 12.14
CA ILE A 210 -11.55 -10.53 11.27
C ILE A 210 -11.21 -11.10 9.89
N VAL A 211 -10.12 -10.65 9.28
CA VAL A 211 -9.70 -11.13 7.95
C VAL A 211 -9.37 -12.63 7.97
N LEU A 212 -8.65 -13.09 9.00
CA LEU A 212 -8.30 -14.50 9.16
C LEU A 212 -9.54 -15.37 9.40
N SER A 213 -10.52 -14.91 10.18
CA SER A 213 -11.75 -15.66 10.41
C SER A 213 -12.57 -15.86 9.13
N ALA A 214 -12.59 -14.89 8.23
CA ALA A 214 -13.27 -15.01 6.94
C ALA A 214 -12.51 -15.91 5.94
N SER A 215 -11.22 -16.12 6.11
CA SER A 215 -10.41 -16.97 5.20
C SER A 215 -10.62 -18.48 5.41
N THR A 216 -11.39 -18.86 6.41
CA THR A 216 -11.68 -20.27 6.75
C THR A 216 -12.99 -20.80 6.15
N TRP A 217 -13.66 -20.03 5.29
CA TRP A 217 -14.89 -20.39 4.61
C TRP A 217 -14.69 -20.83 3.15
#